data_ddd0d599ee26554a9860668abbbda554
#
_entry.id   ddd0d599ee26554a9860668abbbda554
#
_cell.length_a   1.000
_cell.length_b   1.000
_cell.length_c   1.000
_cell.angle_alpha   90.00
_cell.angle_beta   90.00
_cell.angle_gamma   90.00
#
_symmetry.space_group_name_H-M   'P 1'
#
loop_
_entity.id
_entity.type
_entity.pdbx_description
1 polymer ?
#
loop_
_entity_poly.entity_id
_entity_poly.type
_entity_poly.pdbx_seq_one_letter_code
_entity_poly.pdbx_strand_id
1 'polypeptide(L)'
;MNIENLTSLAISACMYGGKEIMSVYNTDFGFELKKDNSPLTIADKNCNKKIEEILYNSKIPILSEEGKQLNYEERKNLKYLWIVDPLDGTKEFIKKNGEFTVNVALVKNNQPIIGVIYVPAKNILYFSNKNVGSYKSTISIDEFKDLASIEELISCLLYT
;
A
#
# COMPACT_ATOMS: atom_id res chain seq x y z
N MET A 1 -2.43 2.32 21.28
CA MET A 1 -2.56 2.42 19.80
C MET A 1 -3.34 1.19 19.38
N ASN A 2 -4.55 1.37 18.83
CA ASN A 2 -5.42 0.27 18.43
C ASN A 2 -4.91 -0.33 17.10
N ILE A 3 -4.67 -1.65 17.07
CA ILE A 3 -4.14 -2.34 15.88
C ILE A 3 -5.17 -2.35 14.73
N GLU A 4 -6.45 -2.37 15.04
CA GLU A 4 -7.53 -2.32 14.05
C GLU A 4 -7.50 -0.99 13.28
N ASN A 5 -7.41 0.14 14.00
CA ASN A 5 -7.27 1.45 13.38
C ASN A 5 -6.01 1.56 12.51
N LEU A 6 -4.90 0.95 12.95
CA LEU A 6 -3.66 0.93 12.15
C LEU A 6 -3.80 0.04 10.92
N THR A 7 -4.56 -1.05 11.02
CA THR A 7 -4.85 -1.92 9.87
C THR A 7 -5.74 -1.20 8.86
N SER A 8 -6.79 -0.50 9.32
CA SER A 8 -7.64 0.35 8.46
C SER A 8 -6.81 1.41 7.74
N LEU A 9 -5.87 2.03 8.47
CA LEU A 9 -4.97 3.04 7.90
C LEU A 9 -4.06 2.46 6.81
N ALA A 10 -3.49 1.27 7.03
CA ALA A 10 -2.65 0.58 6.05
C ALA A 10 -3.45 0.17 4.80
N ILE A 11 -4.67 -0.35 4.98
CA ILE A 11 -5.56 -0.69 3.87
C ILE A 11 -5.89 0.56 3.06
N SER A 12 -6.30 1.66 3.73
CA SER A 12 -6.56 2.93 3.06
C SER A 12 -5.34 3.43 2.30
N ALA A 13 -4.15 3.33 2.88
CA ALA A 13 -2.91 3.73 2.22
C ALA A 13 -2.66 2.93 0.94
N CYS A 14 -2.82 1.59 0.97
CA CYS A 14 -2.68 0.74 -0.22
C CYS A 14 -3.74 1.03 -1.27
N MET A 15 -5.00 1.18 -0.88
CA MET A 15 -6.12 1.40 -1.82
C MET A 15 -5.99 2.76 -2.54
N TYR A 16 -5.76 3.84 -1.79
CA TYR A 16 -5.59 5.16 -2.39
C TYR A 16 -4.25 5.32 -3.12
N GLY A 17 -3.17 4.68 -2.63
CA GLY A 17 -1.92 4.58 -3.38
C GLY A 17 -2.11 3.87 -4.72
N GLY A 18 -2.82 2.74 -4.74
CA GLY A 18 -3.17 2.01 -5.95
C GLY A 18 -4.02 2.83 -6.93
N LYS A 19 -4.90 3.70 -6.43
CA LYS A 19 -5.66 4.64 -7.28
C LYS A 19 -4.73 5.61 -8.02
N GLU A 20 -3.70 6.14 -7.35
CA GLU A 20 -2.71 7.01 -7.99
C GLU A 20 -1.94 6.26 -9.08
N ILE A 21 -1.55 5.00 -8.84
CA ILE A 21 -0.91 4.16 -9.86
C ILE A 21 -1.83 3.97 -11.06
N MET A 22 -3.10 3.59 -10.84
CA MET A 22 -4.06 3.33 -11.90
C MET A 22 -4.39 4.57 -12.73
N SER A 23 -4.32 5.77 -12.15
CA SER A 23 -4.50 7.04 -12.88
C SER A 23 -3.45 7.21 -13.98
N VAL A 24 -2.21 6.75 -13.74
CA VAL A 24 -1.13 6.75 -14.72
C VAL A 24 -1.19 5.52 -15.62
N TYR A 25 -1.43 4.34 -15.04
CA TYR A 25 -1.48 3.06 -15.76
C TYR A 25 -2.49 3.05 -16.93
N ASN A 26 -3.63 3.70 -16.74
CA ASN A 26 -4.69 3.77 -17.74
C ASN A 26 -4.41 4.79 -18.87
N THR A 27 -3.33 5.57 -18.77
CA THR A 27 -2.93 6.47 -19.86
C THR A 27 -2.16 5.70 -20.94
N ASP A 28 -2.15 6.23 -22.15
CA ASP A 28 -1.32 5.69 -23.23
C ASP A 28 0.10 6.25 -23.11
N PHE A 29 0.92 5.63 -22.29
CA PHE A 29 2.33 5.92 -22.21
C PHE A 29 3.09 4.93 -23.10
N GLY A 30 3.57 5.38 -24.26
CA GLY A 30 4.46 4.56 -25.08
C GLY A 30 5.73 4.14 -24.32
N PHE A 31 6.44 3.12 -24.81
CA PHE A 31 7.64 2.51 -24.20
C PHE A 31 8.87 3.44 -24.05
N GLU A 32 8.72 4.74 -24.13
CA GLU A 32 9.85 5.65 -24.00
C GLU A 32 10.31 5.80 -22.55
N LEU A 33 11.35 5.06 -22.22
CA LEU A 33 12.16 5.20 -21.01
C LEU A 33 12.98 6.50 -21.04
N LYS A 34 12.39 7.66 -20.76
CA LYS A 34 13.13 8.89 -20.48
C LYS A 34 13.38 9.06 -18.98
N LYS A 35 14.64 9.31 -18.64
CA LYS A 35 15.29 9.09 -17.34
C LYS A 35 14.63 9.64 -16.09
N ASP A 36 13.85 10.70 -16.05
CA ASP A 36 13.39 11.29 -14.78
C ASP A 36 11.91 11.65 -14.70
N ASN A 37 11.14 11.49 -15.77
CA ASN A 37 9.69 11.70 -15.83
C ASN A 37 8.97 10.57 -16.57
N SER A 38 9.46 9.34 -16.46
CA SER A 38 8.75 8.20 -17.03
C SER A 38 7.40 8.01 -16.33
N PRO A 39 6.39 7.47 -16.98
CA PRO A 39 5.11 7.14 -16.34
C PRO A 39 5.27 6.25 -15.11
N LEU A 40 6.24 5.34 -15.12
CA LEU A 40 6.62 4.52 -13.96
C LEU A 40 7.03 5.40 -12.78
N THR A 41 8.00 6.32 -12.98
CA THR A 41 8.48 7.21 -11.92
C THR A 41 7.38 8.12 -11.39
N ILE A 42 6.46 8.57 -12.25
CA ILE A 42 5.31 9.40 -11.85
C ILE A 42 4.34 8.57 -11.01
N ALA A 43 3.99 7.35 -11.44
CA ALA A 43 3.08 6.47 -10.73
C ALA A 43 3.62 6.14 -9.33
N ASP A 44 4.89 5.79 -9.25
CA ASP A 44 5.58 5.41 -8.02
C ASP A 44 5.63 6.58 -7.01
N LYS A 45 6.10 7.75 -7.46
CA LYS A 45 6.13 8.97 -6.63
C LYS A 45 4.75 9.41 -6.15
N ASN A 46 3.74 9.37 -7.01
CA ASN A 46 2.37 9.74 -6.62
C ASN A 46 1.82 8.76 -5.59
N CYS A 47 2.03 7.46 -5.80
CA CYS A 47 1.64 6.42 -4.86
C CYS A 47 2.34 6.61 -3.51
N ASN A 48 3.67 6.75 -3.50
CA ASN A 48 4.43 6.98 -2.28
C ASN A 48 3.92 8.20 -1.51
N LYS A 49 3.75 9.33 -2.19
CA LYS A 49 3.23 10.56 -1.58
C LYS A 49 1.86 10.33 -0.92
N LYS A 50 0.95 9.64 -1.63
CA LYS A 50 -0.39 9.36 -1.10
C LYS A 50 -0.34 8.45 0.13
N ILE A 51 0.49 7.42 0.12
CA ILE A 51 0.70 6.52 1.25
C ILE A 51 1.25 7.29 2.45
N GLU A 52 2.28 8.11 2.25
CA GLU A 52 2.88 8.92 3.32
C GLU A 52 1.86 9.90 3.92
N GLU A 53 1.05 10.59 3.12
CA GLU A 53 -0.02 11.49 3.58
C GLU A 53 -1.00 10.78 4.52
N ILE A 54 -1.40 9.55 4.17
CA ILE A 54 -2.36 8.78 4.96
C ILE A 54 -1.71 8.27 6.24
N LEU A 55 -0.53 7.64 6.15
CA LEU A 55 0.18 7.04 7.28
C LEU A 55 0.70 8.09 8.28
N TYR A 56 0.91 9.33 7.85
CA TYR A 56 1.38 10.44 8.70
C TYR A 56 0.53 10.62 9.96
N ASN A 57 -0.78 10.38 9.87
CA ASN A 57 -1.71 10.49 11.00
C ASN A 57 -1.39 9.52 12.16
N SER A 58 -0.66 8.45 11.88
CA SER A 58 -0.24 7.47 12.90
C SER A 58 0.91 7.98 13.77
N LYS A 59 1.65 8.99 13.30
CA LYS A 59 2.90 9.49 13.90
C LYS A 59 3.98 8.40 14.06
N ILE A 60 3.88 7.32 13.28
CA ILE A 60 4.88 6.25 13.23
C ILE A 60 5.83 6.55 12.07
N PRO A 61 7.15 6.41 12.26
CA PRO A 61 8.13 6.56 11.18
C PRO A 61 7.82 5.64 10.00
N ILE A 62 8.12 6.13 8.79
CA ILE A 62 7.92 5.41 7.54
C ILE A 62 9.27 5.17 6.89
N LEU A 63 9.53 3.92 6.49
CA LEU A 63 10.62 3.50 5.62
C LEU A 63 9.99 3.08 4.29
N SER A 64 10.16 3.90 3.27
CA SER A 64 9.67 3.64 1.91
C SER A 64 10.83 3.48 0.94
N GLU A 65 10.66 2.65 -0.09
CA GLU A 65 11.63 2.49 -1.18
C GLU A 65 11.87 3.83 -1.90
N GLU A 66 10.81 4.60 -2.15
CA GLU A 66 10.83 5.89 -2.82
C GLU A 66 10.97 7.10 -1.87
N GLY A 67 10.96 6.85 -0.56
CA GLY A 67 11.00 7.89 0.46
C GLY A 67 12.38 8.17 1.02
N LYS A 68 12.40 8.94 2.10
CA LYS A 68 13.64 9.19 2.86
C LYS A 68 14.16 7.89 3.45
N GLN A 69 15.38 7.54 3.10
CA GLN A 69 16.06 6.38 3.66
C GLN A 69 16.45 6.65 5.12
N LEU A 70 15.93 5.82 6.03
CA LEU A 70 16.37 5.76 7.41
C LEU A 70 17.59 4.83 7.50
N ASN A 71 18.72 5.34 7.98
CA ASN A 71 19.87 4.47 8.20
C ASN A 71 19.64 3.49 9.36
N TYR A 72 20.53 2.49 9.51
CA TYR A 72 20.34 1.45 10.51
C TYR A 72 20.27 2.02 11.94
N GLU A 73 21.11 3.00 12.28
CA GLU A 73 21.17 3.62 13.61
C GLU A 73 19.87 4.36 13.95
N GLU A 74 19.24 5.00 12.96
CA GLU A 74 17.94 5.70 13.12
C GLU A 74 16.79 4.73 13.37
N ARG A 75 16.82 3.54 12.75
CA ARG A 75 15.69 2.59 12.78
C ARG A 75 15.80 1.45 13.77
N LYS A 76 17.02 1.06 14.19
CA LYS A 76 17.25 -0.14 15.03
C LYS A 76 16.51 -0.14 16.38
N ASN A 77 16.24 1.05 16.93
CA ASN A 77 15.58 1.22 18.23
C ASN A 77 14.11 1.67 18.11
N LEU A 78 13.56 1.74 16.90
CA LEU A 78 12.16 2.12 16.71
C LEU A 78 11.26 1.00 17.21
N LYS A 79 10.31 1.37 18.09
CA LYS A 79 9.30 0.43 18.59
C LYS A 79 8.31 0.05 17.51
N TYR A 80 7.96 1.01 16.63
CA TYR A 80 7.06 0.83 15.49
C TYR A 80 7.70 1.45 14.24
N LEU A 81 7.52 0.80 13.10
CA LEU A 81 8.01 1.27 11.81
C LEU A 81 7.06 0.79 10.70
N TRP A 82 6.58 1.71 9.89
CA TRP A 82 5.96 1.37 8.61
C TRP A 82 7.03 1.02 7.59
N ILE A 83 6.82 -0.06 6.85
CA ILE A 83 7.63 -0.46 5.70
C ILE A 83 6.72 -0.41 4.48
N VAL A 84 7.13 0.34 3.46
CA VAL A 84 6.32 0.64 2.28
C VAL A 84 7.11 0.34 1.01
N ASP A 85 6.48 -0.38 0.10
CA ASP A 85 6.89 -0.50 -1.28
C ASP A 85 5.71 -0.01 -2.14
N PRO A 86 5.81 1.21 -2.71
CA PRO A 86 4.69 1.85 -3.38
C PRO A 86 4.30 1.17 -4.70
N LEU A 87 5.25 0.60 -5.42
CA LEU A 87 5.01 -0.06 -6.71
C LEU A 87 5.98 -1.22 -6.94
N ASP A 88 5.66 -2.37 -6.37
CA ASP A 88 6.37 -3.62 -6.65
C ASP A 88 5.87 -4.24 -7.97
N GLY A 89 6.80 -4.70 -8.80
CA GLY A 89 6.50 -5.20 -10.14
C GLY A 89 6.59 -4.13 -11.22
N THR A 90 7.63 -3.29 -11.18
CA THR A 90 7.86 -2.21 -12.14
C THR A 90 7.93 -2.69 -13.60
N LYS A 91 8.48 -3.88 -13.84
CA LYS A 91 8.51 -4.50 -15.18
C LYS A 91 7.11 -4.86 -15.67
N GLU A 92 6.29 -5.36 -14.77
CA GLU A 92 4.91 -5.77 -15.01
C GLU A 92 4.02 -4.54 -15.28
N PHE A 93 4.26 -3.45 -14.56
CA PHE A 93 3.62 -2.16 -14.82
C PHE A 93 3.92 -1.67 -16.24
N ILE A 94 5.18 -1.67 -16.66
CA ILE A 94 5.60 -1.25 -18.01
C ILE A 94 5.00 -2.16 -19.09
N LYS A 95 4.97 -3.47 -18.86
CA LYS A 95 4.37 -4.45 -19.78
C LYS A 95 2.85 -4.41 -19.84
N LYS A 96 2.21 -3.63 -18.98
CA LYS A 96 0.74 -3.54 -18.87
C LYS A 96 0.04 -4.90 -18.66
N ASN A 97 0.67 -5.85 -17.94
CA ASN A 97 0.07 -7.16 -17.65
C ASN A 97 -0.77 -7.19 -16.35
N GLY A 98 -0.76 -6.10 -15.57
CA GLY A 98 -1.54 -5.95 -14.35
C GLY A 98 -1.01 -6.75 -13.14
N GLU A 99 0.25 -7.18 -13.16
CA GLU A 99 0.85 -8.01 -12.10
C GLU A 99 1.80 -7.19 -11.21
N PHE A 100 1.36 -6.04 -10.77
CA PHE A 100 2.06 -5.18 -9.83
C PHE A 100 1.24 -4.93 -8.58
N THR A 101 1.90 -4.58 -7.48
CA THR A 101 1.28 -4.46 -6.17
C THR A 101 1.71 -3.19 -5.44
N VAL A 102 0.88 -2.78 -4.47
CA VAL A 102 1.20 -1.80 -3.42
C VAL A 102 1.32 -2.55 -2.12
N ASN A 103 2.43 -2.39 -1.42
CA ASN A 103 2.73 -3.15 -0.22
C ASN A 103 2.96 -2.22 0.97
N VAL A 104 2.23 -2.45 2.08
CA VAL A 104 2.40 -1.72 3.35
C VAL A 104 2.43 -2.71 4.50
N ALA A 105 3.46 -2.63 5.33
CA ALA A 105 3.58 -3.43 6.54
C ALA A 105 3.86 -2.58 7.77
N LEU A 106 3.33 -2.99 8.93
CA LEU A 106 3.71 -2.43 10.22
C LEU A 106 4.54 -3.43 11.00
N VAL A 107 5.74 -3.00 11.37
CA VAL A 107 6.66 -3.75 12.24
C VAL A 107 6.61 -3.17 13.65
N LYS A 108 6.55 -4.04 14.65
CA LYS A 108 6.68 -3.71 16.07
C LYS A 108 7.77 -4.56 16.71
N ASN A 109 8.80 -3.94 17.30
CA ASN A 109 9.91 -4.65 17.94
C ASN A 109 10.49 -5.73 17.00
N ASN A 110 10.80 -5.38 15.76
CA ASN A 110 11.33 -6.25 14.70
C ASN A 110 10.41 -7.43 14.29
N GLN A 111 9.12 -7.40 14.67
CA GLN A 111 8.15 -8.39 14.26
C GLN A 111 7.05 -7.74 13.40
N PRO A 112 6.73 -8.27 12.21
CA PRO A 112 5.59 -7.78 11.43
C PRO A 112 4.29 -8.09 12.19
N ILE A 113 3.43 -7.09 12.32
CA ILE A 113 2.14 -7.22 13.03
C ILE A 113 0.95 -6.86 12.15
N ILE A 114 1.17 -6.15 11.06
CA ILE A 114 0.20 -5.85 10.01
C ILE A 114 0.90 -6.01 8.67
N GLY A 115 0.23 -6.60 7.70
CA GLY A 115 0.65 -6.68 6.30
C GLY A 115 -0.55 -6.42 5.40
N VAL A 116 -0.36 -5.58 4.38
CA VAL A 116 -1.36 -5.29 3.36
C VAL A 116 -0.70 -5.33 2.00
N ILE A 117 -1.32 -6.03 1.06
CA ILE A 117 -0.93 -6.11 -0.35
C ILE A 117 -2.17 -5.81 -1.18
N TYR A 118 -2.10 -4.82 -2.05
CA TYR A 118 -3.17 -4.51 -2.99
C TYR A 118 -2.69 -4.68 -4.43
N VAL A 119 -3.47 -5.37 -5.25
CA VAL A 119 -3.25 -5.57 -6.68
C VAL A 119 -4.24 -4.66 -7.42
N PRO A 120 -3.88 -3.40 -7.72
CA PRO A 120 -4.85 -2.41 -8.17
C PRO A 120 -5.50 -2.72 -9.51
N ALA A 121 -4.75 -3.32 -10.45
CA ALA A 121 -5.29 -3.71 -11.76
C ALA A 121 -6.30 -4.85 -11.70
N LYS A 122 -6.36 -5.61 -10.59
CA LYS A 122 -7.24 -6.76 -10.40
C LYS A 122 -8.26 -6.54 -9.27
N ASN A 123 -8.22 -5.40 -8.59
CA ASN A 123 -9.04 -5.09 -7.41
C ASN A 123 -8.93 -6.15 -6.30
N ILE A 124 -7.75 -6.77 -6.13
CA ILE A 124 -7.53 -7.81 -5.13
C ILE A 124 -6.76 -7.20 -3.96
N LEU A 125 -7.32 -7.32 -2.76
CA LEU A 125 -6.73 -6.91 -1.51
C LEU A 125 -6.43 -8.13 -0.66
N TYR A 126 -5.18 -8.24 -0.18
CA TYR A 126 -4.78 -9.16 0.87
C TYR A 126 -4.40 -8.33 2.08
N PHE A 127 -4.88 -8.71 3.24
CA PHE A 127 -4.44 -8.10 4.49
C PHE A 127 -4.39 -9.10 5.63
N SER A 128 -3.55 -8.79 6.59
CA SER A 128 -3.45 -9.55 7.84
C SER A 128 -3.10 -8.63 9.00
N ASN A 129 -3.59 -8.96 10.17
CA ASN A 129 -3.04 -8.46 11.41
C ASN A 129 -3.00 -9.57 12.47
N LYS A 130 -2.14 -9.39 13.46
CA LYS A 130 -1.86 -10.40 14.49
C LYS A 130 -3.10 -10.85 15.26
N ASN A 131 -4.15 -10.00 15.37
CA ASN A 131 -5.32 -10.28 16.20
C ASN A 131 -6.46 -10.98 15.44
N VAL A 132 -6.58 -10.72 14.11
CA VAL A 132 -7.75 -11.17 13.34
C VAL A 132 -7.43 -12.21 12.26
N GLY A 133 -6.14 -12.44 11.96
CA GLY A 133 -5.74 -13.42 10.94
C GLY A 133 -5.47 -12.79 9.57
N SER A 134 -5.58 -13.58 8.52
CA SER A 134 -5.27 -13.20 7.13
C SER A 134 -6.49 -13.35 6.24
N TYR A 135 -6.72 -12.38 5.37
CA TYR A 135 -7.89 -12.26 4.53
C TYR A 135 -7.51 -11.90 3.09
N LYS A 136 -8.36 -12.32 2.17
CA LYS A 136 -8.35 -11.91 0.77
C LYS A 136 -9.72 -11.35 0.42
N SER A 137 -9.75 -10.21 -0.27
CA SER A 137 -10.97 -9.60 -0.78
C SER A 137 -10.83 -9.20 -2.23
N THR A 138 -11.93 -9.17 -2.96
CA THR A 138 -12.01 -8.47 -4.25
C THR A 138 -12.83 -7.22 -4.00
N ILE A 139 -12.18 -6.06 -4.03
CA ILE A 139 -12.81 -4.78 -3.73
C ILE A 139 -12.18 -3.67 -4.58
N SER A 140 -13.01 -2.93 -5.29
CA SER A 140 -12.58 -1.73 -6.02
C SER A 140 -12.42 -0.55 -5.09
N ILE A 141 -11.68 0.48 -5.54
CA ILE A 141 -11.52 1.71 -4.76
C ILE A 141 -12.86 2.44 -4.55
N ASP A 142 -13.79 2.31 -5.47
CA ASP A 142 -15.10 2.97 -5.36
C ASP A 142 -15.99 2.28 -4.32
N GLU A 143 -15.98 0.95 -4.25
CA GLU A 143 -16.64 0.19 -3.19
C GLU A 143 -15.98 0.44 -1.82
N PHE A 144 -14.65 0.56 -1.79
CA PHE A 144 -13.90 0.79 -0.54
C PHE A 144 -14.23 2.12 0.14
N LYS A 145 -14.58 3.17 -0.58
CA LYS A 145 -14.92 4.49 -0.02
C LYS A 145 -16.08 4.46 0.96
N ASP A 146 -16.98 3.51 0.78
CA ASP A 146 -18.22 3.41 1.56
C ASP A 146 -18.05 2.54 2.81
N LEU A 147 -16.88 1.90 2.99
CA LEU A 147 -16.61 1.07 4.17
C LEU A 147 -16.22 1.93 5.37
N ALA A 148 -16.99 1.83 6.44
CA ALA A 148 -16.75 2.59 7.67
C ALA A 148 -15.66 1.97 8.57
N SER A 149 -15.38 0.65 8.45
CA SER A 149 -14.43 -0.05 9.32
C SER A 149 -13.88 -1.33 8.71
N ILE A 150 -12.79 -1.83 9.29
CA ILE A 150 -12.27 -3.18 8.99
C ILE A 150 -13.25 -4.28 9.33
N GLU A 151 -14.02 -4.12 10.38
CA GLU A 151 -15.04 -5.09 10.78
C GLU A 151 -16.09 -5.25 9.69
N GLU A 152 -16.47 -4.17 9.05
CA GLU A 152 -17.36 -4.20 7.90
C GLU A 152 -16.72 -4.91 6.70
N LEU A 153 -15.44 -4.62 6.39
CA LEU A 153 -14.70 -5.35 5.38
C LEU A 153 -14.61 -6.84 5.70
N ILE A 154 -14.30 -7.22 6.94
CA ILE A 154 -14.22 -8.61 7.39
C ILE A 154 -15.61 -9.27 7.32
N SER A 155 -16.67 -8.59 7.72
CA SER A 155 -18.03 -9.13 7.65
C SER A 155 -18.46 -9.43 6.21
N CYS A 156 -18.09 -8.59 5.26
CA CYS A 156 -18.31 -8.84 3.84
C CYS A 156 -17.58 -10.09 3.32
N LEU A 157 -16.43 -10.45 3.93
CA LEU A 157 -15.62 -11.61 3.52
C LEU A 157 -16.12 -12.94 4.08
N LEU A 158 -16.83 -12.93 5.21
CA LEU A 158 -17.37 -14.13 5.83
C LEU A 158 -18.62 -14.68 5.11
N TYR A 159 -19.17 -13.92 4.16
CA TYR A 159 -20.32 -14.30 3.35
C TYR A 159 -19.97 -14.73 1.91
N THR A 160 -18.69 -14.81 1.56
CA THR A 160 -18.20 -15.33 0.26
C THR A 160 -17.37 -16.57 0.44
#